data_c1548bdf9c906749f8ec0d9c040c4d2a
#
_entry.id   c1548bdf9c906749f8ec0d9c040c4d2a
#
_cell.length_a   1.000
_cell.length_b   1.000
_cell.length_c   1.000
_cell.angle_alpha   90.00
_cell.angle_beta   90.00
_cell.angle_gamma   90.00
#
_symmetry.space_group_name_H-M   'P 1'
#
loop_
_entity.id
_entity.type
_entity.pdbx_description
1 polymer ?
#
loop_
_entity_poly.entity_id
_entity_poly.type
_entity_poly.pdbx_seq_one_letter_code
_entity_poly.pdbx_strand_id
1 'polypeptide(L)'
;LMAEAQEVPKTSQPRVAELDRLLKDLEKQGYTHVLGLFLPAAISGFYQNIFYLQSEYEQMKVVFPETFITSSPLGYMVETVLDLAEAGVEFEEIIAKFEEQRDGDRAYMLVDDLHWLAKGGRLSNGAAVLGTLLNIKPVLTFSTEGKVEVFEKVRTVKKTMSRMKELLLKDAKDPLAYKVYVIHTRAEDRAQELYDYALSQGFDDVEIVTFGPVIATHLGLNTV
;
A
#
# COMPACT_ATOMS: atom_id res chain seq x y z
N LEU A 1 -8.44 17.60 -12.60
CA LEU A 1 -7.85 16.74 -13.64
C LEU A 1 -8.57 15.38 -13.74
N MET A 2 -8.63 14.57 -12.65
CA MET A 2 -9.29 13.25 -12.71
C MET A 2 -10.81 13.33 -12.91
N ALA A 3 -11.49 14.29 -12.28
CA ALA A 3 -12.94 14.48 -12.43
C ALA A 3 -13.37 14.90 -13.85
N GLU A 4 -12.45 15.39 -14.65
CA GLU A 4 -12.67 15.91 -16.01
C GLU A 4 -12.01 15.03 -17.08
N ALA A 5 -11.29 13.97 -16.65
CA ALA A 5 -10.56 13.10 -17.55
C ALA A 5 -11.53 12.23 -18.38
N GLN A 6 -11.45 12.32 -19.69
CA GLN A 6 -12.18 11.44 -20.61
C GLN A 6 -11.58 10.01 -20.66
N GLU A 7 -10.29 9.90 -20.31
CA GLU A 7 -9.56 8.63 -20.24
C GLU A 7 -8.92 8.47 -18.86
N VAL A 8 -8.77 7.22 -18.42
CA VAL A 8 -8.05 6.90 -17.17
C VAL A 8 -6.58 7.28 -17.34
N PRO A 9 -6.05 8.21 -16.52
CA PRO A 9 -4.65 8.58 -16.57
C PRO A 9 -3.76 7.37 -16.28
N LYS A 10 -2.51 7.43 -16.73
CA LYS A 10 -1.51 6.39 -16.53
C LYS A 10 -0.35 6.92 -15.71
N THR A 11 0.31 6.03 -14.99
CA THR A 11 1.55 6.30 -14.26
C THR A 11 2.72 5.67 -15.00
N SER A 12 3.91 6.25 -14.87
CA SER A 12 5.17 5.70 -15.33
C SER A 12 6.04 5.28 -14.15
N GLN A 13 6.90 4.31 -14.39
CA GLN A 13 7.90 3.88 -13.42
C GLN A 13 9.05 4.91 -13.36
N PRO A 14 9.78 5.01 -12.22
CA PRO A 14 11.08 5.66 -12.16
C PRO A 14 12.07 5.03 -13.13
N ARG A 15 13.14 5.74 -13.45
CA ARG A 15 14.21 5.20 -14.30
C ARG A 15 15.12 4.28 -13.46
N VAL A 16 15.31 3.06 -13.92
CA VAL A 16 16.24 2.10 -13.27
C VAL A 16 17.65 2.68 -13.15
N ALA A 17 18.11 3.40 -14.17
CA ALA A 17 19.43 4.05 -14.16
C ALA A 17 19.59 5.14 -13.06
N GLU A 18 18.50 5.73 -12.57
CA GLU A 18 18.55 6.68 -11.46
C GLU A 18 18.76 5.95 -10.13
N LEU A 19 18.10 4.81 -9.93
CA LEU A 19 18.35 3.96 -8.76
C LEU A 19 19.76 3.38 -8.77
N ASP A 20 20.22 2.85 -9.91
CA ASP A 20 21.58 2.33 -10.05
C ASP A 20 22.64 3.40 -9.73
N ARG A 21 22.44 4.64 -10.21
CA ARG A 21 23.33 5.75 -9.86
C ARG A 21 23.34 6.03 -8.37
N LEU A 22 22.16 6.08 -7.75
CA LEU A 22 22.04 6.29 -6.30
C LEU A 22 22.79 5.22 -5.52
N LEU A 23 22.61 3.95 -5.86
CA LEU A 23 23.28 2.84 -5.20
C LEU A 23 24.81 2.93 -5.36
N LYS A 24 25.31 3.25 -6.57
CA LYS A 24 26.76 3.49 -6.81
C LYS A 24 27.31 4.65 -5.98
N ASP A 25 26.51 5.69 -5.79
CA ASP A 25 26.95 6.83 -4.98
C ASP A 25 26.93 6.51 -3.47
N LEU A 26 25.99 5.67 -3.01
CA LEU A 26 25.98 5.15 -1.64
C LEU A 26 27.20 4.25 -1.38
N GLU A 27 27.53 3.34 -2.29
CA GLU A 27 28.71 2.49 -2.18
C GLU A 27 30.00 3.31 -2.09
N LYS A 28 30.17 4.33 -2.94
CA LYS A 28 31.31 5.27 -2.87
C LYS A 28 31.41 6.04 -1.55
N GLN A 29 30.27 6.30 -0.91
CA GLN A 29 30.21 6.96 0.39
C GLN A 29 30.51 6.01 1.55
N GLY A 30 30.72 4.71 1.28
CA GLY A 30 31.08 3.71 2.26
C GLY A 30 29.89 3.06 2.98
N TYR A 31 28.67 3.20 2.45
CA TYR A 31 27.54 2.43 2.95
C TYR A 31 27.74 0.95 2.66
N THR A 32 27.52 0.11 3.65
CA THR A 32 27.72 -1.34 3.57
C THR A 32 26.43 -2.12 3.37
N HIS A 33 25.28 -1.50 3.69
CA HIS A 33 23.95 -2.12 3.58
C HIS A 33 22.94 -1.12 3.05
N VAL A 34 22.06 -1.59 2.17
CA VAL A 34 20.90 -0.82 1.66
C VAL A 34 19.66 -1.70 1.68
N LEU A 35 18.61 -1.23 2.33
CA LEU A 35 17.28 -1.82 2.28
C LEU A 35 16.38 -0.94 1.42
N GLY A 36 15.98 -1.42 0.25
CA GLY A 36 15.10 -0.69 -0.67
C GLY A 36 13.65 -1.16 -0.56
N LEU A 37 12.76 -0.29 -0.11
CA LEU A 37 11.34 -0.56 0.02
C LEU A 37 10.57 0.11 -1.11
N PHE A 38 9.90 -0.70 -1.93
CA PHE A 38 9.21 -0.25 -3.16
C PHE A 38 7.76 -0.71 -3.17
N LEU A 39 6.97 -0.20 -4.12
CA LEU A 39 5.64 -0.74 -4.39
C LEU A 39 5.75 -2.22 -4.77
N PRO A 40 4.77 -3.07 -4.35
CA PRO A 40 4.77 -4.50 -4.67
C PRO A 40 4.89 -4.78 -6.16
N ALA A 41 5.57 -5.88 -6.52
CA ALA A 41 5.70 -6.33 -7.91
C ALA A 41 4.34 -6.55 -8.58
N ALA A 42 3.33 -6.93 -7.82
CA ALA A 42 1.98 -7.18 -8.32
C ALA A 42 1.24 -5.94 -8.84
N ILE A 43 1.64 -4.73 -8.40
CA ILE A 43 1.00 -3.46 -8.83
C ILE A 43 1.95 -2.52 -9.57
N SER A 44 3.27 -2.78 -9.51
CA SER A 44 4.29 -1.97 -10.20
C SER A 44 5.39 -2.85 -10.78
N GLY A 45 5.57 -2.81 -12.10
CA GLY A 45 6.66 -3.53 -12.76
C GLY A 45 8.07 -3.00 -12.43
N PHE A 46 8.19 -1.90 -11.68
CA PHE A 46 9.49 -1.34 -11.30
C PHE A 46 10.30 -2.33 -10.46
N TYR A 47 9.67 -2.99 -9.50
CA TYR A 47 10.32 -3.97 -8.64
C TYR A 47 11.03 -5.08 -9.44
N GLN A 48 10.35 -5.67 -10.43
CA GLN A 48 10.94 -6.70 -11.28
C GLN A 48 12.11 -6.18 -12.11
N ASN A 49 12.02 -4.92 -12.58
CA ASN A 49 13.05 -4.30 -13.39
C ASN A 49 14.32 -3.95 -12.62
N ILE A 50 14.25 -3.80 -11.30
CA ILE A 50 15.38 -3.45 -10.44
C ILE A 50 15.96 -4.64 -9.68
N PHE A 51 15.28 -5.78 -9.66
CA PHE A 51 15.62 -6.92 -8.79
C PHE A 51 17.07 -7.39 -8.98
N TYR A 52 17.60 -7.35 -10.20
CA TYR A 52 18.97 -7.74 -10.51
C TYR A 52 20.02 -6.85 -9.84
N LEU A 53 19.70 -5.60 -9.53
CA LEU A 53 20.63 -4.67 -8.88
C LEU A 53 21.11 -5.16 -7.52
N GLN A 54 20.38 -6.05 -6.85
CA GLN A 54 20.79 -6.62 -5.57
C GLN A 54 22.11 -7.41 -5.67
N SER A 55 22.45 -7.93 -6.86
CA SER A 55 23.67 -8.72 -7.09
C SER A 55 24.79 -7.95 -7.79
N GLU A 56 24.61 -6.67 -8.09
CA GLU A 56 25.59 -5.87 -8.84
C GLU A 56 26.64 -5.19 -7.96
N TYR A 57 26.51 -5.26 -6.62
CA TYR A 57 27.37 -4.56 -5.67
C TYR A 57 28.15 -5.56 -4.82
N GLU A 58 29.51 -5.51 -4.90
CA GLU A 58 30.38 -6.42 -4.17
C GLU A 58 30.71 -5.93 -2.75
N GLN A 59 30.73 -4.61 -2.55
CA GLN A 59 31.14 -3.98 -1.28
C GLN A 59 29.93 -3.57 -0.43
N MET A 60 28.72 -3.69 -0.98
CA MET A 60 27.50 -3.25 -0.32
C MET A 60 26.40 -4.32 -0.49
N LYS A 61 25.84 -4.75 0.63
CA LYS A 61 24.67 -5.65 0.61
C LYS A 61 23.40 -4.86 0.29
N VAL A 62 22.80 -5.14 -0.84
CA VAL A 62 21.54 -4.52 -1.29
C VAL A 62 20.42 -5.53 -1.19
N VAL A 63 19.32 -5.18 -0.51
CA VAL A 63 18.14 -6.03 -0.33
C VAL A 63 16.88 -5.27 -0.69
N PHE A 64 16.06 -5.85 -1.55
CA PHE A 64 14.75 -5.34 -1.94
C PHE A 64 13.68 -6.38 -1.58
N PRO A 65 13.13 -6.37 -0.36
CA PRO A 65 12.06 -7.28 0.01
C PRO A 65 10.75 -6.87 -0.65
N GLU A 66 9.84 -7.82 -0.86
CA GLU A 66 8.45 -7.51 -1.21
C GLU A 66 7.73 -6.86 -0.04
N THR A 67 7.00 -5.81 -0.33
CA THR A 67 6.29 -5.01 0.69
C THR A 67 4.82 -5.38 0.82
N PHE A 68 4.22 -5.96 -0.21
CA PHE A 68 2.82 -6.41 -0.32
C PHE A 68 1.76 -5.35 -0.03
N ILE A 69 2.17 -4.13 0.27
CA ILE A 69 1.30 -3.00 0.60
C ILE A 69 1.87 -1.69 0.01
N THR A 70 1.12 -0.61 0.08
CA THR A 70 1.52 0.71 -0.40
C THR A 70 0.98 1.83 0.49
N SER A 71 1.24 3.10 0.11
CA SER A 71 0.75 4.30 0.78
C SER A 71 1.31 4.44 2.20
N SER A 72 0.52 4.93 3.16
CA SER A 72 0.97 5.23 4.51
C SER A 72 1.49 4.01 5.29
N PRO A 73 0.92 2.81 5.18
CA PRO A 73 1.51 1.62 5.81
C PRO A 73 2.93 1.35 5.31
N LEU A 74 3.19 1.46 4.00
CA LEU A 74 4.56 1.36 3.47
C LEU A 74 5.47 2.48 4.00
N GLY A 75 4.95 3.70 4.12
CA GLY A 75 5.67 4.81 4.74
C GLY A 75 6.05 4.52 6.20
N TYR A 76 5.12 3.97 6.96
CA TYR A 76 5.36 3.57 8.35
C TYR A 76 6.41 2.46 8.48
N MET A 77 6.42 1.50 7.55
CA MET A 77 7.51 0.50 7.49
C MET A 77 8.88 1.15 7.27
N VAL A 78 8.96 2.18 6.40
CA VAL A 78 10.21 2.92 6.17
C VAL A 78 10.66 3.63 7.44
N GLU A 79 9.75 4.31 8.14
CA GLU A 79 10.05 4.97 9.42
C GLU A 79 10.54 3.96 10.47
N THR A 80 9.85 2.84 10.63
CA THR A 80 10.26 1.76 11.56
C THR A 80 11.65 1.23 11.25
N VAL A 81 11.96 1.00 9.98
CA VAL A 81 13.29 0.53 9.55
C VAL A 81 14.36 1.57 9.84
N LEU A 82 14.09 2.86 9.63
CA LEU A 82 15.02 3.94 9.93
C LEU A 82 15.29 4.04 11.44
N ASP A 83 14.25 4.00 12.27
CA ASP A 83 14.39 4.03 13.72
C ASP A 83 15.24 2.87 14.25
N LEU A 84 15.03 1.66 13.72
CA LEU A 84 15.84 0.48 14.07
C LEU A 84 17.30 0.65 13.64
N ALA A 85 17.55 1.20 12.45
CA ALA A 85 18.89 1.44 11.95
C ALA A 85 19.62 2.51 12.80
N GLU A 86 18.93 3.59 13.17
CA GLU A 86 19.45 4.65 14.06
C GLU A 86 19.74 4.11 15.47
N ALA A 87 18.94 3.16 15.94
CA ALA A 87 19.18 2.47 17.22
C ALA A 87 20.35 1.47 17.16
N GLY A 88 20.97 1.27 16.00
CA GLY A 88 22.11 0.37 15.81
C GLY A 88 21.73 -1.12 15.79
N VAL A 89 20.48 -1.44 15.43
CA VAL A 89 20.03 -2.82 15.25
C VAL A 89 20.73 -3.42 14.03
N GLU A 90 21.12 -4.69 14.13
CA GLU A 90 21.79 -5.41 13.05
C GLU A 90 20.89 -5.56 11.82
N PHE A 91 21.46 -5.47 10.62
CA PHE A 91 20.73 -5.41 9.34
C PHE A 91 19.78 -6.59 9.15
N GLU A 92 20.20 -7.80 9.49
CA GLU A 92 19.37 -9.01 9.37
C GLU A 92 18.16 -8.98 10.34
N GLU A 93 18.35 -8.42 11.52
CA GLU A 93 17.27 -8.23 12.48
C GLU A 93 16.29 -7.16 12.01
N ILE A 94 16.77 -6.09 11.38
CA ILE A 94 15.90 -5.07 10.74
C ILE A 94 15.03 -5.72 9.67
N ILE A 95 15.61 -6.55 8.80
CA ILE A 95 14.84 -7.28 7.77
C ILE A 95 13.77 -8.17 8.42
N ALA A 96 14.13 -8.93 9.45
CA ALA A 96 13.18 -9.81 10.14
C ALA A 96 12.02 -9.03 10.77
N LYS A 97 12.28 -7.89 11.41
CA LYS A 97 11.25 -7.02 11.99
C LYS A 97 10.37 -6.37 10.92
N PHE A 98 10.96 -5.96 9.79
CA PHE A 98 10.20 -5.48 8.64
C PHE A 98 9.25 -6.57 8.12
N GLU A 99 9.71 -7.81 7.97
CA GLU A 99 8.88 -8.92 7.48
C GLU A 99 7.76 -9.27 8.46
N GLU A 100 8.02 -9.23 9.77
CA GLU A 100 7.00 -9.42 10.81
C GLU A 100 5.91 -8.33 10.72
N GLN A 101 6.31 -7.05 10.60
CA GLN A 101 5.38 -5.93 10.43
C GLN A 101 4.56 -6.09 9.14
N ARG A 102 5.21 -6.35 8.00
CA ARG A 102 4.57 -6.57 6.69
C ARG A 102 3.50 -7.67 6.77
N ASP A 103 3.83 -8.79 7.38
CA ASP A 103 2.92 -9.94 7.47
C ASP A 103 1.75 -9.70 8.45
N GLY A 104 1.93 -8.75 9.37
CA GLY A 104 0.90 -8.25 10.29
C GLY A 104 -0.06 -7.23 9.66
N ASP A 105 0.34 -6.52 8.62
CA ASP A 105 -0.46 -5.45 8.02
C ASP A 105 -1.72 -5.96 7.33
N ARG A 106 -2.78 -5.18 7.44
CA ARG A 106 -4.06 -5.43 6.77
C ARG A 106 -4.56 -4.14 6.14
N ALA A 107 -5.12 -4.25 4.93
CA ALA A 107 -5.74 -3.12 4.27
C ALA A 107 -7.05 -3.53 3.62
N TYR A 108 -8.08 -2.71 3.81
CA TYR A 108 -9.39 -2.86 3.20
C TYR A 108 -9.76 -1.58 2.47
N MET A 109 -10.35 -1.70 1.29
CA MET A 109 -10.64 -0.55 0.46
C MET A 109 -12.06 -0.59 -0.08
N LEU A 110 -12.72 0.57 -0.12
CA LEU A 110 -13.93 0.83 -0.87
C LEU A 110 -13.57 1.77 -2.04
N VAL A 111 -13.60 1.24 -3.26
CA VAL A 111 -13.41 1.99 -4.49
C VAL A 111 -14.77 2.31 -5.10
N ASP A 112 -14.99 3.56 -5.46
CA ASP A 112 -16.31 3.98 -5.98
C ASP A 112 -16.54 3.53 -7.42
N ASP A 113 -15.50 3.50 -8.23
CA ASP A 113 -15.55 3.03 -9.62
C ASP A 113 -14.55 1.88 -9.88
N LEU A 114 -15.07 0.65 -9.84
CA LEU A 114 -14.28 -0.55 -10.17
C LEU A 114 -13.79 -0.58 -11.63
N HIS A 115 -14.52 0.06 -12.55
CA HIS A 115 -14.07 0.16 -13.94
C HIS A 115 -12.80 0.96 -14.06
N TRP A 116 -12.66 2.02 -13.23
CA TRP A 116 -11.44 2.83 -13.19
C TRP A 116 -10.24 1.98 -12.77
N LEU A 117 -10.36 1.27 -11.67
CA LEU A 117 -9.30 0.41 -11.13
C LEU A 117 -8.94 -0.74 -12.09
N ALA A 118 -9.95 -1.37 -12.70
CA ALA A 118 -9.74 -2.46 -13.65
C ALA A 118 -9.08 -1.99 -14.95
N LYS A 119 -9.50 -0.84 -15.52
CA LYS A 119 -8.86 -0.22 -16.69
C LYS A 119 -7.42 0.21 -16.39
N GLY A 120 -7.15 0.62 -15.16
CA GLY A 120 -5.79 0.90 -14.67
C GLY A 120 -4.89 -0.34 -14.61
N GLY A 121 -5.45 -1.55 -14.75
CA GLY A 121 -4.73 -2.82 -14.77
C GLY A 121 -4.18 -3.26 -13.42
N ARG A 122 -4.64 -2.70 -12.29
CA ARG A 122 -4.18 -3.05 -10.93
C ARG A 122 -5.19 -3.88 -10.14
N LEU A 123 -6.35 -4.17 -10.71
CA LEU A 123 -7.30 -5.11 -10.13
C LEU A 123 -7.05 -6.52 -10.65
N SER A 124 -6.81 -7.45 -9.74
CA SER A 124 -6.64 -8.87 -10.06
C SER A 124 -7.89 -9.42 -10.74
N ASN A 125 -7.71 -10.11 -11.87
CA ASN A 125 -8.80 -10.62 -12.69
C ASN A 125 -9.85 -9.56 -13.09
N GLY A 126 -9.41 -8.31 -13.31
CA GLY A 126 -10.28 -7.13 -13.50
C GLY A 126 -11.37 -7.33 -14.55
N ALA A 127 -11.09 -7.97 -15.69
CA ALA A 127 -12.09 -8.23 -16.74
C ALA A 127 -13.22 -9.17 -16.26
N ALA A 128 -12.87 -10.24 -15.53
CA ALA A 128 -13.86 -11.18 -14.96
C ALA A 128 -14.64 -10.51 -13.81
N VAL A 129 -13.97 -9.71 -13.02
CA VAL A 129 -14.58 -8.92 -11.94
C VAL A 129 -15.64 -7.97 -12.53
N LEU A 130 -15.30 -7.20 -13.55
CA LEU A 130 -16.23 -6.26 -14.19
C LEU A 130 -17.46 -6.95 -14.79
N GLY A 131 -17.28 -8.14 -15.38
CA GLY A 131 -18.40 -8.92 -15.94
C GLY A 131 -19.40 -9.41 -14.90
N THR A 132 -18.98 -9.56 -13.64
CA THR A 132 -19.81 -10.17 -12.58
C THR A 132 -20.24 -9.19 -11.49
N LEU A 133 -19.61 -8.02 -11.40
CA LEU A 133 -19.76 -7.08 -10.28
C LEU A 133 -20.39 -5.74 -10.70
N LEU A 134 -21.18 -5.73 -11.75
CA LEU A 134 -21.95 -4.53 -12.14
C LEU A 134 -22.85 -4.09 -10.97
N ASN A 135 -22.77 -2.82 -10.59
CA ASN A 135 -23.58 -2.21 -9.51
C ASN A 135 -23.32 -2.75 -8.09
N ILE A 136 -22.13 -3.28 -7.79
CA ILE A 136 -21.73 -3.58 -6.42
C ILE A 136 -20.60 -2.67 -5.94
N LYS A 137 -20.46 -2.57 -4.63
CA LYS A 137 -19.41 -1.81 -3.92
C LYS A 137 -18.63 -2.77 -3.01
N PRO A 138 -17.77 -3.63 -3.57
CA PRO A 138 -17.10 -4.67 -2.81
C PRO A 138 -16.09 -4.09 -1.81
N VAL A 139 -15.77 -4.86 -0.80
CA VAL A 139 -14.53 -4.68 -0.05
C VAL A 139 -13.39 -5.24 -0.88
N LEU A 140 -12.38 -4.43 -1.14
CA LEU A 140 -11.12 -4.87 -1.74
C LEU A 140 -10.04 -5.01 -0.66
N THR A 141 -9.01 -5.80 -0.96
CA THR A 141 -7.83 -5.99 -0.10
C THR A 141 -6.58 -6.21 -0.93
N PHE A 142 -5.43 -6.24 -0.29
CA PHE A 142 -4.22 -6.83 -0.86
C PHE A 142 -4.17 -8.32 -0.50
N SER A 143 -3.85 -9.16 -1.48
CA SER A 143 -3.53 -10.58 -1.24
C SER A 143 -2.17 -10.71 -0.56
N THR A 144 -1.83 -11.92 -0.13
CA THR A 144 -0.50 -12.28 0.39
C THR A 144 0.62 -12.13 -0.64
N GLU A 145 0.29 -11.84 -1.90
CA GLU A 145 1.24 -11.55 -2.98
C GLU A 145 1.22 -10.06 -3.39
N GLY A 146 0.57 -9.20 -2.63
CA GLY A 146 0.45 -7.76 -2.91
C GLY A 146 -0.47 -7.42 -4.10
N LYS A 147 -1.34 -8.33 -4.54
CA LYS A 147 -2.34 -8.08 -5.59
C LYS A 147 -3.57 -7.41 -4.99
N VAL A 148 -4.13 -6.41 -5.67
CA VAL A 148 -5.44 -5.88 -5.30
C VAL A 148 -6.53 -6.82 -5.81
N GLU A 149 -7.37 -7.31 -4.90
CA GLU A 149 -8.42 -8.28 -5.21
C GLU A 149 -9.72 -8.01 -4.44
N VAL A 150 -10.81 -8.65 -4.89
CA VAL A 150 -12.10 -8.59 -4.20
C VAL A 150 -12.07 -9.52 -3.00
N PHE A 151 -12.09 -8.93 -1.80
CA PHE A 151 -12.18 -9.68 -0.55
C PHE A 151 -13.61 -10.17 -0.30
N GLU A 152 -14.61 -9.28 -0.44
CA GLU A 152 -16.00 -9.60 -0.19
C GLU A 152 -16.94 -8.82 -1.11
N LYS A 153 -17.96 -9.51 -1.65
CA LYS A 153 -18.98 -8.91 -2.52
C LYS A 153 -20.05 -8.23 -1.69
N VAL A 154 -20.08 -6.90 -1.71
CA VAL A 154 -21.04 -6.07 -1.00
C VAL A 154 -21.76 -5.17 -2.00
N ARG A 155 -23.05 -4.93 -1.79
CA ARG A 155 -23.88 -4.24 -2.80
C ARG A 155 -23.92 -2.71 -2.65
N THR A 156 -23.69 -2.17 -1.46
CA THR A 156 -23.89 -0.74 -1.22
C THR A 156 -22.75 -0.15 -0.41
N VAL A 157 -22.42 1.12 -0.64
CA VAL A 157 -21.44 1.88 0.13
C VAL A 157 -21.66 1.72 1.64
N LYS A 158 -22.89 1.92 2.12
CA LYS A 158 -23.23 1.80 3.53
C LYS A 158 -22.85 0.45 4.13
N LYS A 159 -23.18 -0.64 3.41
CA LYS A 159 -22.82 -2.01 3.88
C LYS A 159 -21.33 -2.26 3.82
N THR A 160 -20.63 -1.73 2.82
CA THR A 160 -19.17 -1.86 2.72
C THR A 160 -18.49 -1.12 3.85
N MET A 161 -18.90 0.10 4.16
CA MET A 161 -18.40 0.86 5.32
C MET A 161 -18.63 0.11 6.64
N SER A 162 -19.83 -0.44 6.85
CA SER A 162 -20.11 -1.26 8.04
C SER A 162 -19.20 -2.49 8.10
N ARG A 163 -18.97 -3.14 6.96
CA ARG A 163 -18.11 -4.31 6.89
C ARG A 163 -16.64 -4.00 7.17
N MET A 164 -16.12 -2.87 6.68
CA MET A 164 -14.77 -2.41 7.00
C MET A 164 -14.59 -2.17 8.50
N LYS A 165 -15.58 -1.60 9.17
CA LYS A 165 -15.59 -1.44 10.63
C LYS A 165 -15.53 -2.77 11.38
N GLU A 166 -16.29 -3.78 10.93
CA GLU A 166 -16.24 -5.12 11.50
C GLU A 166 -14.87 -5.80 11.29
N LEU A 167 -14.26 -5.61 10.10
CA LEU A 167 -12.96 -6.16 9.78
C LEU A 167 -11.85 -5.52 10.61
N LEU A 168 -11.91 -4.22 10.86
CA LEU A 168 -10.98 -3.55 11.76
C LEU A 168 -10.98 -4.23 13.14
N LEU A 169 -12.13 -4.43 13.75
CA LEU A 169 -12.22 -5.06 15.07
C LEU A 169 -11.87 -6.55 15.07
N LYS A 170 -12.09 -7.22 13.95
CA LYS A 170 -11.72 -8.64 13.80
C LYS A 170 -10.21 -8.83 13.79
N ASP A 171 -9.49 -7.96 13.07
CA ASP A 171 -8.06 -8.10 12.82
C ASP A 171 -7.23 -7.42 13.91
N ALA A 172 -7.65 -6.26 14.40
CA ALA A 172 -6.98 -5.50 15.45
C ALA A 172 -7.71 -5.67 16.79
N LYS A 173 -7.48 -6.81 17.45
CA LYS A 173 -8.15 -7.16 18.71
C LYS A 173 -7.71 -6.33 19.92
N ASP A 174 -6.46 -5.89 19.91
CA ASP A 174 -5.92 -4.95 20.90
C ASP A 174 -5.75 -3.59 20.23
N PRO A 175 -6.68 -2.63 20.45
CA PRO A 175 -6.63 -1.34 19.79
C PRO A 175 -5.33 -0.55 20.02
N LEU A 176 -4.66 -0.76 21.15
CA LEU A 176 -3.43 -0.03 21.50
C LEU A 176 -2.17 -0.62 20.84
N ALA A 177 -2.28 -1.82 20.24
CA ALA A 177 -1.17 -2.46 19.55
C ALA A 177 -1.10 -2.12 18.05
N TYR A 178 -2.04 -1.31 17.54
CA TYR A 178 -2.16 -1.03 16.11
C TYR A 178 -2.23 0.45 15.81
N LYS A 179 -1.46 0.88 14.80
CA LYS A 179 -1.64 2.16 14.13
C LYS A 179 -2.65 1.99 12.99
N VAL A 180 -3.63 2.88 12.92
CA VAL A 180 -4.70 2.84 11.92
C VAL A 180 -4.59 4.03 10.97
N TYR A 181 -4.46 3.77 9.69
CA TYR A 181 -4.54 4.79 8.66
C TYR A 181 -5.88 4.74 7.94
N VAL A 182 -6.62 5.83 7.97
CA VAL A 182 -7.79 6.04 7.13
C VAL A 182 -7.38 6.87 5.92
N ILE A 183 -7.21 6.20 4.78
CA ILE A 183 -6.61 6.81 3.60
C ILE A 183 -7.70 7.03 2.55
N HIS A 184 -7.80 8.24 1.99
CA HIS A 184 -8.88 8.54 1.05
C HIS A 184 -8.45 9.38 -0.16
N THR A 185 -9.31 9.39 -1.21
CA THR A 185 -9.23 10.32 -2.33
C THR A 185 -10.57 11.02 -2.47
N ARG A 186 -10.69 12.28 -2.01
CA ARG A 186 -11.92 13.08 -2.01
C ARG A 186 -13.12 12.30 -1.44
N ALA A 187 -12.93 11.65 -0.31
CA ALA A 187 -13.95 10.90 0.42
C ALA A 187 -13.94 11.29 1.91
N GLU A 188 -13.87 12.57 2.18
CA GLU A 188 -13.67 13.15 3.51
C GLU A 188 -14.72 12.65 4.51
N ASP A 189 -16.01 12.65 4.13
CA ASP A 189 -17.08 12.19 5.00
C ASP A 189 -16.93 10.71 5.39
N ARG A 190 -16.53 9.87 4.43
CA ARG A 190 -16.29 8.43 4.67
C ARG A 190 -15.06 8.22 5.56
N ALA A 191 -14.01 9.00 5.30
CA ALA A 191 -12.79 8.94 6.10
C ALA A 191 -13.06 9.36 7.54
N GLN A 192 -13.80 10.45 7.75
CA GLN A 192 -14.19 10.92 9.07
C GLN A 192 -15.04 9.88 9.81
N GLU A 193 -16.00 9.24 9.11
CA GLU A 193 -16.84 8.17 9.69
C GLU A 193 -16.02 6.99 10.21
N LEU A 194 -14.97 6.56 9.46
CA LEU A 194 -14.09 5.47 9.88
C LEU A 194 -13.17 5.89 11.03
N TYR A 195 -12.64 7.09 10.96
CA TYR A 195 -11.78 7.68 11.99
C TYR A 195 -12.51 7.76 13.34
N ASP A 196 -13.70 8.40 13.35
CA ASP A 196 -14.51 8.55 14.56
C ASP A 196 -14.90 7.18 15.15
N TYR A 197 -15.19 6.23 14.24
CA TYR A 197 -15.48 4.87 14.66
C TYR A 197 -14.28 4.21 15.33
N ALA A 198 -13.08 4.28 14.74
CA ALA A 198 -11.86 3.70 15.33
C ALA A 198 -11.59 4.30 16.72
N LEU A 199 -11.63 5.62 16.87
CA LEU A 199 -11.49 6.28 18.16
C LEU A 199 -12.54 5.77 19.18
N SER A 200 -13.79 5.59 18.77
CA SER A 200 -14.86 5.09 19.62
C SER A 200 -14.66 3.65 20.10
N GLN A 201 -13.82 2.89 19.39
CA GLN A 201 -13.45 1.51 19.75
C GLN A 201 -12.16 1.41 20.58
N GLY A 202 -11.56 2.55 20.93
CA GLY A 202 -10.38 2.61 21.79
C GLY A 202 -9.04 2.61 21.07
N PHE A 203 -9.02 2.75 19.74
CA PHE A 203 -7.78 3.02 19.01
C PHE A 203 -7.33 4.46 19.33
N ASP A 204 -6.08 4.66 19.71
CA ASP A 204 -5.51 5.97 20.06
C ASP A 204 -4.53 6.50 18.98
N ASP A 205 -3.94 5.64 18.17
CA ASP A 205 -3.08 6.01 17.07
C ASP A 205 -3.83 5.85 15.72
N VAL A 206 -4.64 6.84 15.38
CA VAL A 206 -5.45 6.86 14.16
C VAL A 206 -5.16 8.13 13.36
N GLU A 207 -4.86 7.98 12.07
CA GLU A 207 -4.60 9.11 11.18
C GLU A 207 -5.50 9.10 9.95
N ILE A 208 -6.03 10.29 9.56
CA ILE A 208 -6.64 10.50 8.26
C ILE A 208 -5.58 11.08 7.32
N VAL A 209 -5.37 10.41 6.19
CA VAL A 209 -4.42 10.84 5.16
C VAL A 209 -5.03 10.74 3.76
N THR A 210 -4.46 11.47 2.80
CA THR A 210 -4.88 11.39 1.40
C THR A 210 -3.94 10.52 0.58
N PHE A 211 -4.50 9.72 -0.34
CA PHE A 211 -3.66 9.02 -1.31
C PHE A 211 -2.84 9.99 -2.14
N GLY A 212 -1.55 9.72 -2.27
CA GLY A 212 -0.69 10.43 -3.21
C GLY A 212 -1.16 10.27 -4.67
N PRO A 213 -0.75 11.15 -5.59
CA PRO A 213 -1.29 11.22 -6.95
C PRO A 213 -1.10 9.92 -7.74
N VAL A 214 -0.04 9.17 -7.49
CA VAL A 214 0.23 7.89 -8.18
C VAL A 214 -0.84 6.85 -7.84
N ILE A 215 -1.12 6.65 -6.55
CA ILE A 215 -2.12 5.68 -6.09
C ILE A 215 -3.53 6.17 -6.44
N ALA A 216 -3.83 7.45 -6.19
CA ALA A 216 -5.10 8.06 -6.54
C ALA A 216 -5.46 7.91 -8.03
N THR A 217 -4.46 7.99 -8.93
CA THR A 217 -4.63 7.77 -10.37
C THR A 217 -5.24 6.41 -10.69
N HIS A 218 -4.91 5.37 -9.93
CA HIS A 218 -5.42 4.02 -10.16
C HIS A 218 -6.70 3.71 -9.39
N LEU A 219 -6.86 4.26 -8.18
CA LEU A 219 -8.04 4.00 -7.36
C LEU A 219 -9.26 4.85 -7.74
N GLY A 220 -9.02 6.04 -8.32
CA GLY A 220 -10.10 6.98 -8.65
C GLY A 220 -10.52 7.84 -7.46
N LEU A 221 -11.56 8.64 -7.69
CA LEU A 221 -12.16 9.53 -6.68
C LEU A 221 -13.12 8.76 -5.76
N ASN A 222 -13.43 9.36 -4.61
CA ASN A 222 -14.34 8.83 -3.59
C ASN A 222 -13.93 7.43 -3.07
N THR A 223 -12.62 7.15 -3.03
CA THR A 223 -12.04 5.93 -2.46
C THR A 223 -11.65 6.15 -1.00
N VAL A 224 -11.89 5.17 -0.19
CA VAL A 224 -11.40 5.06 1.18
C VAL A 224 -10.97 3.65 1.47
#